data_469fb80f179c7759597763b44669c551
#
_entry.id   469fb80f179c7759597763b44669c551
#
_cell.length_a   1.000
_cell.length_b   1.000
_cell.length_c   1.000
_cell.angle_alpha   90.00
_cell.angle_beta   90.00
_cell.angle_gamma   90.00
#
_symmetry.space_group_name_H-M   'P 1'
#
loop_
_entity.id
_entity.type
_entity.pdbx_description
1 polymer ?
#
loop_
_entity_poly.entity_id
_entity_poly.type
_entity_poly.pdbx_seq_one_letter_code
_entity_poly.pdbx_strand_id
1 'polypeptide(L)'
;MIRILVIDDEPINHQLVAHALEPLQYAVHSANDGRSGISLAHTLKPDLIITDVIMPDVNGYEVTRTLRREAEFANTPILVLTAQSDLQDKIKSFEAGADDHLTKPFDAAELAARVMALLRRAEATKVSPVEEPTKTIERAEARMIAVHSLRGGTGCSSLAVNLAIGFSSLWREPAMLLDLTMTAGQVAMMLNMTLRRTWADIATFGVGDLDMTSLSSIISGHESGLHFIAAPTFPIEAEGLRGDTLAAAFKLIKGQYEYVVADLPHDFSEPAIQALDAADVILMVATPDMASIRAVTAALDTYDKLGYPKEKRALILNATFPHSGLIKDKIESALGVTATAVIPYVQDVFVDAINLGQPPAYYKPDLPISGLLDDFALYMSKDAHKKSKPDNPTDAWKRVYKRYQERKR
;
A
#
# COMPACT_ATOMS: atom_id res chain seq x y z
N MET A 1 22.40 5.59 21.08
CA MET A 1 22.22 7.03 20.78
C MET A 1 21.85 7.11 19.32
N ILE A 2 20.72 7.74 18.97
CA ILE A 2 20.24 7.88 17.59
C ILE A 2 21.19 8.80 16.83
N ARG A 3 21.65 8.35 15.66
CA ARG A 3 22.59 9.06 14.78
C ARG A 3 21.85 9.63 13.59
N ILE A 4 21.95 10.94 13.39
CA ILE A 4 21.33 11.64 12.27
C ILE A 4 22.43 12.22 11.38
N LEU A 5 22.38 11.91 10.10
CA LEU A 5 23.28 12.49 9.10
C LEU A 5 22.57 13.62 8.38
N VAL A 6 23.16 14.80 8.37
CA VAL A 6 22.69 16.00 7.63
C VAL A 6 23.63 16.25 6.45
N ILE A 7 23.09 16.33 5.25
CA ILE A 7 23.82 16.56 4.00
C ILE A 7 23.28 17.85 3.39
N ASP A 8 24.08 18.94 3.45
CA ASP A 8 23.69 20.26 2.98
C ASP A 8 24.98 21.06 2.69
N ASP A 9 25.06 21.79 1.61
CA ASP A 9 26.24 22.56 1.28
C ASP A 9 26.34 23.93 2.03
N GLU A 10 25.25 24.33 2.68
CA GLU A 10 25.19 25.55 3.49
C GLU A 10 25.40 25.25 4.98
N PRO A 11 26.52 25.74 5.60
CA PRO A 11 26.79 25.50 7.02
C PRO A 11 25.70 26.01 7.98
N ILE A 12 24.95 27.03 7.57
CA ILE A 12 23.86 27.57 8.38
C ILE A 12 22.74 26.54 8.58
N ASN A 13 22.45 25.72 7.57
CA ASN A 13 21.42 24.70 7.65
C ASN A 13 21.83 23.58 8.62
N HIS A 14 23.11 23.20 8.67
CA HIS A 14 23.62 22.27 9.67
C HIS A 14 23.37 22.75 11.10
N GLN A 15 23.61 24.05 11.36
CA GLN A 15 23.37 24.64 12.67
C GLN A 15 21.88 24.71 13.01
N LEU A 16 21.02 25.07 12.04
CA LEU A 16 19.57 25.10 12.22
C LEU A 16 19.02 23.71 12.55
N VAL A 17 19.43 22.67 11.81
CA VAL A 17 19.00 21.30 12.08
C VAL A 17 19.54 20.81 13.42
N ALA A 18 20.82 21.06 13.73
CA ALA A 18 21.40 20.66 14.99
C ALA A 18 20.69 21.32 16.19
N HIS A 19 20.40 22.62 16.09
CA HIS A 19 19.66 23.35 17.13
C HIS A 19 18.21 22.84 17.29
N ALA A 20 17.52 22.54 16.19
CA ALA A 20 16.17 21.99 16.22
C ALA A 20 16.10 20.60 16.88
N LEU A 21 17.17 19.81 16.78
CA LEU A 21 17.23 18.44 17.31
C LEU A 21 17.94 18.34 18.68
N GLU A 22 18.55 19.43 19.15
CA GLU A 22 19.26 19.49 20.45
C GLU A 22 18.39 18.99 21.63
N PRO A 23 17.09 19.40 21.76
CA PRO A 23 16.26 18.91 22.87
C PRO A 23 16.05 17.40 22.88
N LEU A 24 16.23 16.72 21.75
CA LEU A 24 16.04 15.28 21.58
C LEU A 24 17.30 14.46 21.85
N GLN A 25 18.43 15.12 22.11
CA GLN A 25 19.73 14.49 22.42
C GLN A 25 20.21 13.48 21.36
N TYR A 26 19.93 13.75 20.07
CA TYR A 26 20.40 12.94 18.96
C TYR A 26 21.83 13.32 18.57
N ALA A 27 22.62 12.35 18.11
CA ALA A 27 23.95 12.61 17.57
C ALA A 27 23.83 13.09 16.11
N VAL A 28 23.99 14.39 15.89
CA VAL A 28 23.93 14.98 14.55
C VAL A 28 25.33 15.05 13.94
N HIS A 29 25.46 14.48 12.74
CA HIS A 29 26.68 14.49 11.93
C HIS A 29 26.39 15.21 10.61
N SER A 30 27.37 15.92 10.05
CA SER A 30 27.17 16.76 8.88
C SER A 30 28.14 16.42 7.76
N ALA A 31 27.65 16.51 6.52
CA ALA A 31 28.43 16.44 5.29
C ALA A 31 28.07 17.64 4.40
N ASN A 32 29.05 18.24 3.72
CA ASN A 32 28.90 19.49 3.00
C ASN A 32 28.57 19.32 1.49
N ASP A 33 28.43 18.10 1.03
CA ASP A 33 28.07 17.75 -0.35
C ASP A 33 27.52 16.33 -0.45
N GLY A 34 26.88 15.99 -1.57
CA GLY A 34 26.24 14.71 -1.75
C GLY A 34 27.23 13.53 -1.74
N ARG A 35 28.43 13.66 -2.29
CA ARG A 35 29.42 12.57 -2.31
C ARG A 35 29.98 12.27 -0.94
N SER A 36 30.37 13.31 -0.21
CA SER A 36 30.84 13.15 1.18
C SER A 36 29.71 12.62 2.07
N GLY A 37 28.46 13.01 1.82
CA GLY A 37 27.28 12.50 2.50
C GLY A 37 27.08 11.00 2.29
N ILE A 38 27.14 10.50 1.06
CA ILE A 38 27.05 9.07 0.75
C ILE A 38 28.21 8.31 1.44
N SER A 39 29.45 8.79 1.33
CA SER A 39 30.61 8.16 1.97
C SER A 39 30.48 8.12 3.50
N LEU A 40 29.98 9.20 4.11
CA LEU A 40 29.77 9.27 5.55
C LEU A 40 28.62 8.37 6.00
N ALA A 41 27.56 8.22 5.19
CA ALA A 41 26.47 7.30 5.48
C ALA A 41 26.98 5.87 5.67
N HIS A 42 27.85 5.36 4.80
CA HIS A 42 28.48 4.04 4.92
C HIS A 42 29.26 3.84 6.21
N THR A 43 30.01 4.86 6.63
CA THR A 43 30.85 4.77 7.83
C THR A 43 30.02 4.91 9.10
N LEU A 44 29.06 5.84 9.09
CA LEU A 44 28.26 6.23 10.23
C LEU A 44 27.11 5.25 10.49
N LYS A 45 26.51 4.70 9.40
CA LYS A 45 25.26 3.92 9.45
C LYS A 45 24.17 4.68 10.23
N PRO A 46 23.72 5.82 9.73
CA PRO A 46 22.79 6.68 10.44
C PRO A 46 21.42 6.03 10.61
N ASP A 47 20.73 6.40 11.68
CA ASP A 47 19.35 5.98 11.93
C ASP A 47 18.32 6.82 11.14
N LEU A 48 18.75 8.02 10.66
CA LEU A 48 17.99 8.91 9.79
C LEU A 48 18.94 9.82 9.01
N ILE A 49 18.59 10.13 7.77
CA ILE A 49 19.32 11.05 6.89
C ILE A 49 18.44 12.25 6.58
N ILE A 50 18.99 13.47 6.67
CA ILE A 50 18.37 14.71 6.21
C ILE A 50 19.24 15.22 5.07
N THR A 51 18.69 15.46 3.88
CA THR A 51 19.46 15.96 2.74
C THR A 51 18.80 17.15 2.10
N ASP A 52 19.59 18.16 1.74
CA ASP A 52 19.11 19.23 0.88
C ASP A 52 18.94 18.73 -0.55
N VAL A 53 17.98 19.29 -1.29
CA VAL A 53 17.77 19.02 -2.72
C VAL A 53 18.85 19.68 -3.57
N ILE A 54 19.13 20.94 -3.31
CA ILE A 54 19.98 21.78 -4.17
C ILE A 54 21.39 21.79 -3.63
N MET A 55 22.24 20.93 -4.15
CA MET A 55 23.66 20.88 -3.81
C MET A 55 24.51 20.77 -5.08
N PRO A 56 25.76 21.27 -5.08
CA PRO A 56 26.69 21.09 -6.18
C PRO A 56 26.99 19.60 -6.44
N ASP A 57 27.30 19.27 -7.69
CA ASP A 57 27.70 17.94 -8.20
C ASP A 57 26.65 16.84 -8.07
N VAL A 58 26.28 16.43 -6.86
CA VAL A 58 25.32 15.38 -6.56
C VAL A 58 24.18 15.99 -5.72
N ASN A 59 23.00 16.13 -6.31
CA ASN A 59 21.84 16.69 -5.64
C ASN A 59 21.19 15.68 -4.67
N GLY A 60 20.32 16.17 -3.76
CA GLY A 60 19.70 15.34 -2.74
C GLY A 60 18.84 14.19 -3.27
N TYR A 61 18.25 14.34 -4.45
CA TYR A 61 17.51 13.26 -5.10
C TYR A 61 18.43 12.12 -5.58
N GLU A 62 19.61 12.48 -6.09
CA GLU A 62 20.62 11.51 -6.51
C GLU A 62 21.25 10.80 -5.31
N VAL A 63 21.52 11.53 -4.21
CA VAL A 63 21.93 10.96 -2.93
C VAL A 63 20.92 9.92 -2.48
N THR A 64 19.64 10.30 -2.44
CA THR A 64 18.54 9.42 -2.02
C THR A 64 18.46 8.17 -2.89
N ARG A 65 18.45 8.31 -4.23
CA ARG A 65 18.42 7.16 -5.15
C ARG A 65 19.61 6.23 -4.99
N THR A 66 20.81 6.80 -4.78
CA THR A 66 22.04 6.02 -4.61
C THR A 66 21.94 5.16 -3.35
N LEU A 67 21.60 5.78 -2.22
CA LEU A 67 21.46 5.07 -0.95
C LEU A 67 20.32 4.04 -0.98
N ARG A 68 19.20 4.34 -1.64
CA ARG A 68 18.07 3.40 -1.74
C ARG A 68 18.38 2.12 -2.53
N ARG A 69 19.31 2.16 -3.48
CA ARG A 69 19.76 0.98 -4.24
C ARG A 69 20.55 0.00 -3.37
N GLU A 70 21.02 0.42 -2.22
CA GLU A 70 21.83 -0.38 -1.33
C GLU A 70 20.96 -0.99 -0.22
N ALA A 71 21.03 -2.30 -0.04
CA ALA A 71 20.23 -3.04 0.95
C ALA A 71 20.44 -2.50 2.38
N GLU A 72 21.63 -1.98 2.67
CA GLU A 72 21.98 -1.42 3.99
C GLU A 72 21.14 -0.19 4.35
N PHE A 73 20.82 0.68 3.34
CA PHE A 73 20.06 1.91 3.55
C PHE A 73 18.59 1.82 3.08
N ALA A 74 18.17 0.65 2.64
CA ALA A 74 16.80 0.45 2.16
C ALA A 74 15.74 0.89 3.19
N ASN A 75 16.03 0.71 4.49
CA ASN A 75 15.13 1.02 5.61
C ASN A 75 15.54 2.25 6.42
N THR A 76 16.63 2.93 6.08
CA THR A 76 17.04 4.17 6.77
C THR A 76 16.15 5.31 6.31
N PRO A 77 15.37 5.97 7.19
CA PRO A 77 14.52 7.09 6.78
C PRO A 77 15.35 8.25 6.23
N ILE A 78 14.85 8.85 5.12
CA ILE A 78 15.46 10.01 4.47
C ILE A 78 14.44 11.13 4.39
N LEU A 79 14.74 12.26 5.05
CA LEU A 79 13.99 13.51 4.96
C LEU A 79 14.68 14.46 3.99
N VAL A 80 13.97 14.93 2.97
CA VAL A 80 14.48 15.85 1.98
C VAL A 80 14.08 17.29 2.34
N LEU A 81 15.06 18.21 2.41
CA LEU A 81 14.82 19.64 2.54
C LEU A 81 14.74 20.26 1.15
N THR A 82 13.72 21.07 0.89
CA THR A 82 13.51 21.70 -0.42
C THR A 82 13.18 23.17 -0.30
N ALA A 83 13.69 23.99 -1.21
CA ALA A 83 13.36 25.42 -1.28
C ALA A 83 12.02 25.67 -2.00
N GLN A 84 11.44 24.68 -2.65
CA GLN A 84 10.24 24.82 -3.47
C GLN A 84 9.08 24.01 -2.89
N SER A 85 7.90 24.61 -2.89
CA SER A 85 6.65 24.00 -2.40
C SER A 85 5.80 23.41 -3.53
N ASP A 86 6.33 23.34 -4.75
CA ASP A 86 5.60 22.89 -5.92
C ASP A 86 5.29 21.40 -5.89
N LEU A 87 4.12 21.04 -6.42
CA LEU A 87 3.67 19.65 -6.53
C LEU A 87 4.66 18.75 -7.27
N GLN A 88 5.37 19.29 -8.27
CA GLN A 88 6.40 18.57 -9.01
C GLN A 88 7.61 18.16 -8.16
N ASP A 89 8.04 18.99 -7.22
CA ASP A 89 9.17 18.66 -6.36
C ASP A 89 8.79 17.65 -5.28
N LYS A 90 7.54 17.68 -4.83
CA LYS A 90 7.00 16.60 -3.98
C LYS A 90 7.01 15.25 -4.71
N ILE A 91 6.56 15.22 -5.94
CA ILE A 91 6.57 14.01 -6.78
C ILE A 91 8.01 13.51 -6.97
N LYS A 92 8.96 14.39 -7.33
CA LYS A 92 10.38 14.02 -7.49
C LYS A 92 11.01 13.48 -6.21
N SER A 93 10.65 14.04 -5.05
CA SER A 93 11.13 13.56 -3.75
C SER A 93 10.68 12.11 -3.50
N PHE A 94 9.40 11.83 -3.73
CA PHE A 94 8.86 10.48 -3.59
C PHE A 94 9.45 9.51 -4.63
N GLU A 95 9.58 9.92 -5.89
CA GLU A 95 10.23 9.13 -6.96
C GLU A 95 11.70 8.82 -6.65
N ALA A 96 12.39 9.71 -5.93
CA ALA A 96 13.75 9.45 -5.48
C ALA A 96 13.82 8.46 -4.30
N GLY A 97 12.70 8.16 -3.65
CA GLY A 97 12.61 7.28 -2.49
C GLY A 97 12.79 7.98 -1.14
N ALA A 98 12.53 9.29 -1.06
CA ALA A 98 12.50 10.02 0.20
C ALA A 98 11.27 9.62 1.05
N ASP A 99 11.42 9.53 2.36
CA ASP A 99 10.33 9.16 3.29
C ASP A 99 9.45 10.36 3.67
N ASP A 100 10.00 11.56 3.62
CA ASP A 100 9.26 12.81 3.82
C ASP A 100 10.04 13.98 3.20
N HIS A 101 9.40 15.12 3.08
CA HIS A 101 10.02 16.36 2.64
C HIS A 101 9.61 17.51 3.54
N LEU A 102 10.48 18.50 3.66
CA LEU A 102 10.22 19.71 4.44
C LEU A 102 10.67 20.94 3.64
N THR A 103 9.78 21.92 3.49
CA THR A 103 10.06 23.13 2.71
C THR A 103 10.85 24.13 3.54
N LYS A 104 11.92 24.68 2.99
CA LYS A 104 12.67 25.79 3.55
C LYS A 104 11.97 27.13 3.25
N PRO A 105 11.90 28.09 4.20
CA PRO A 105 12.34 27.98 5.58
C PRO A 105 11.36 27.14 6.42
N PHE A 106 11.88 26.34 7.35
CA PHE A 106 11.10 25.48 8.21
C PHE A 106 11.16 25.89 9.68
N ASP A 107 10.13 25.53 10.43
CA ASP A 107 10.11 25.71 11.88
C ASP A 107 10.86 24.56 12.58
N ALA A 108 11.62 24.87 13.63
CA ALA A 108 12.39 23.89 14.38
C ALA A 108 11.50 22.78 15.00
N ALA A 109 10.30 23.15 15.47
CA ALA A 109 9.35 22.17 16.05
C ALA A 109 8.76 21.27 14.96
N GLU A 110 8.53 21.79 13.74
CA GLU A 110 8.07 20.99 12.62
C GLU A 110 9.14 19.97 12.19
N LEU A 111 10.40 20.39 12.06
CA LEU A 111 11.51 19.49 11.75
C LEU A 111 11.62 18.37 12.82
N ALA A 112 11.64 18.74 14.10
CA ALA A 112 11.73 17.79 15.19
C ALA A 112 10.57 16.77 15.19
N ALA A 113 9.33 17.23 14.97
CA ALA A 113 8.16 16.37 14.89
C ALA A 113 8.25 15.36 13.74
N ARG A 114 8.69 15.79 12.55
CA ARG A 114 8.87 14.91 11.38
C ARG A 114 9.97 13.87 11.60
N VAL A 115 11.12 14.29 12.14
CA VAL A 115 12.22 13.39 12.48
C VAL A 115 11.77 12.33 13.49
N MET A 116 11.05 12.71 14.55
CA MET A 116 10.51 11.76 15.51
C MET A 116 9.50 10.79 14.89
N ALA A 117 8.64 11.27 14.00
CA ALA A 117 7.66 10.43 13.30
C ALA A 117 8.36 9.41 12.39
N LEU A 118 9.38 9.83 11.63
CA LEU A 118 10.16 8.97 10.75
C LEU A 118 10.93 7.90 11.52
N LEU A 119 11.59 8.27 12.62
CA LEU A 119 12.31 7.32 13.48
C LEU A 119 11.37 6.29 14.11
N ARG A 120 10.20 6.72 14.60
CA ARG A 120 9.19 5.80 15.15
C ARG A 120 8.67 4.81 14.11
N ARG A 121 8.43 5.25 12.87
CA ARG A 121 8.03 4.37 11.76
C ARG A 121 9.14 3.36 11.45
N ALA A 122 10.40 3.79 11.43
CA ALA A 122 11.55 2.92 11.19
C ALA A 122 11.75 1.89 12.31
N GLU A 123 11.50 2.26 13.56
CA GLU A 123 11.54 1.32 14.70
C GLU A 123 10.40 0.30 14.63
N ALA A 124 9.18 0.73 14.31
CA ALA A 124 8.04 -0.17 14.12
C ALA A 124 8.31 -1.21 13.01
N THR A 125 9.05 -0.82 11.98
CA THR A 125 9.47 -1.73 10.89
C THR A 125 10.60 -2.70 11.35
N LYS A 126 11.45 -2.30 12.30
CA LYS A 126 12.50 -3.17 12.89
C LYS A 126 11.93 -4.20 13.88
N VAL A 127 10.78 -3.94 14.48
CA VAL A 127 10.14 -4.80 15.52
C VAL A 127 9.30 -5.94 14.93
N SER A 128 9.17 -6.02 13.61
CA SER A 128 8.67 -7.21 12.95
C SER A 128 9.76 -7.92 12.16
N PRO A 129 10.65 -8.69 12.79
CA PRO A 129 11.10 -9.90 12.15
C PRO A 129 9.81 -10.70 11.98
N VAL A 130 9.49 -11.10 10.76
CA VAL A 130 8.62 -12.28 10.58
C VAL A 130 9.31 -13.35 11.45
N GLU A 131 8.76 -13.64 12.63
CA GLU A 131 9.20 -14.78 13.43
C GLU A 131 9.21 -15.95 12.46
N GLU A 132 10.39 -16.56 12.30
CA GLU A 132 10.46 -17.82 11.58
C GLU A 132 9.35 -18.70 12.14
N PRO A 133 8.48 -19.26 11.32
CA PRO A 133 7.39 -20.08 11.79
C PRO A 133 7.96 -21.31 12.47
N THR A 134 8.16 -21.22 13.77
CA THR A 134 8.38 -22.37 14.61
C THR A 134 7.07 -23.16 14.63
N LYS A 135 7.04 -24.21 13.86
CA LYS A 135 6.02 -25.22 13.58
C LYS A 135 5.20 -24.91 12.31
N THR A 136 5.40 -25.77 11.33
CA THR A 136 4.44 -26.11 10.27
C THR A 136 3.13 -26.57 10.91
N ILE A 137 2.31 -25.62 11.36
CA ILE A 137 0.89 -25.85 11.48
C ILE A 137 0.42 -25.79 10.01
N GLU A 138 -0.22 -26.84 9.50
CA GLU A 138 -0.95 -26.78 8.25
C GLU A 138 -1.99 -25.66 8.38
N ARG A 139 -1.58 -24.42 8.07
CA ARG A 139 -2.51 -23.29 7.96
C ARG A 139 -3.33 -23.53 6.70
N ALA A 140 -4.66 -23.43 6.84
CA ALA A 140 -5.53 -23.41 5.67
C ALA A 140 -5.08 -22.28 4.75
N GLU A 141 -4.97 -22.52 3.44
CA GLU A 141 -4.56 -21.51 2.46
C GLU A 141 -5.29 -20.18 2.66
N ALA A 142 -4.57 -19.08 2.41
CA ALA A 142 -5.17 -17.74 2.47
C ALA A 142 -6.41 -17.65 1.58
N ARG A 143 -7.40 -16.88 2.01
CA ARG A 143 -8.45 -16.42 1.10
C ARG A 143 -7.92 -15.27 0.27
N MET A 144 -7.78 -15.46 -1.03
CA MET A 144 -7.31 -14.45 -1.97
C MET A 144 -8.47 -13.80 -2.72
N ILE A 145 -8.49 -12.48 -2.73
CA ILE A 145 -9.54 -11.65 -3.35
C ILE A 145 -8.89 -10.74 -4.39
N ALA A 146 -9.25 -10.90 -5.65
CA ALA A 146 -8.83 -10.02 -6.74
C ALA A 146 -9.85 -8.90 -6.92
N VAL A 147 -9.38 -7.65 -6.97
CA VAL A 147 -10.21 -6.47 -7.25
C VAL A 147 -9.90 -6.01 -8.67
N HIS A 148 -10.88 -6.07 -9.56
CA HIS A 148 -10.67 -5.88 -10.99
C HIS A 148 -11.76 -5.04 -11.66
N SER A 149 -11.36 -4.27 -12.64
CA SER A 149 -12.23 -3.57 -13.59
C SER A 149 -11.46 -3.30 -14.88
N LEU A 150 -12.09 -3.48 -16.03
CA LEU A 150 -11.48 -3.08 -17.33
C LEU A 150 -11.57 -1.56 -17.57
N ARG A 151 -11.97 -0.80 -16.59
CA ARG A 151 -12.09 0.65 -16.68
C ARG A 151 -11.39 1.33 -15.51
N GLY A 152 -10.53 2.30 -15.80
CA GLY A 152 -9.92 3.17 -14.81
C GLY A 152 -10.94 4.09 -14.11
N GLY A 153 -10.63 4.52 -12.90
CA GLY A 153 -11.45 5.44 -12.12
C GLY A 153 -12.70 4.83 -11.48
N THR A 154 -12.85 3.51 -11.49
CA THR A 154 -13.97 2.81 -10.84
C THR A 154 -13.81 2.63 -9.35
N GLY A 155 -12.60 2.89 -8.79
CA GLY A 155 -12.30 2.79 -7.37
C GLY A 155 -11.73 1.43 -6.93
N CYS A 156 -11.16 0.63 -7.84
CA CYS A 156 -10.54 -0.66 -7.53
C CYS A 156 -9.49 -0.53 -6.43
N SER A 157 -8.47 0.30 -6.61
CA SER A 157 -7.39 0.48 -5.63
C SER A 157 -7.90 0.99 -4.28
N SER A 158 -8.84 1.94 -4.28
CA SER A 158 -9.46 2.42 -3.04
C SER A 158 -10.21 1.31 -2.30
N LEU A 159 -10.94 0.46 -3.02
CA LEU A 159 -11.61 -0.70 -2.43
C LEU A 159 -10.61 -1.73 -1.93
N ALA A 160 -9.59 -2.05 -2.72
CA ALA A 160 -8.56 -3.03 -2.36
C ALA A 160 -7.81 -2.63 -1.08
N VAL A 161 -7.34 -1.38 -0.99
CA VAL A 161 -6.66 -0.84 0.20
C VAL A 161 -7.55 -0.92 1.44
N ASN A 162 -8.78 -0.42 1.36
CA ASN A 162 -9.67 -0.40 2.52
C ASN A 162 -10.16 -1.79 2.93
N LEU A 163 -10.36 -2.71 1.98
CA LEU A 163 -10.71 -4.10 2.24
C LEU A 163 -9.57 -4.84 2.96
N ALA A 164 -8.34 -4.66 2.50
CA ALA A 164 -7.17 -5.26 3.11
C ALA A 164 -6.92 -4.74 4.54
N ILE A 165 -7.07 -3.43 4.76
CA ILE A 165 -7.06 -2.82 6.10
C ILE A 165 -8.19 -3.40 6.96
N GLY A 166 -9.38 -3.56 6.41
CA GLY A 166 -10.52 -4.15 7.10
C GLY A 166 -10.21 -5.56 7.64
N PHE A 167 -9.55 -6.42 6.85
CA PHE A 167 -9.13 -7.74 7.30
C PHE A 167 -8.12 -7.67 8.44
N SER A 168 -7.06 -6.86 8.33
CA SER A 168 -6.07 -6.69 9.40
C SER A 168 -6.72 -6.15 10.68
N SER A 169 -7.65 -5.21 10.55
CA SER A 169 -8.36 -4.60 11.68
C SER A 169 -9.32 -5.57 12.36
N LEU A 170 -9.99 -6.45 11.60
CA LEU A 170 -10.96 -7.41 12.14
C LEU A 170 -10.29 -8.56 12.88
N TRP A 171 -9.22 -9.14 12.34
CA TRP A 171 -8.73 -10.45 12.75
C TRP A 171 -7.41 -10.46 13.51
N ARG A 172 -6.79 -9.30 13.75
CA ARG A 172 -5.47 -9.14 14.42
C ARG A 172 -4.32 -9.89 13.73
N GLU A 173 -4.55 -10.42 12.56
CA GLU A 173 -3.53 -11.04 11.74
C GLU A 173 -3.23 -10.14 10.55
N PRO A 174 -1.97 -10.02 10.15
CA PRO A 174 -1.63 -9.20 9.01
C PRO A 174 -2.32 -9.75 7.75
N ALA A 175 -3.00 -8.87 7.02
CA ALA A 175 -3.46 -9.16 5.67
C ALA A 175 -2.40 -8.70 4.68
N MET A 176 -2.36 -9.32 3.50
CA MET A 176 -1.47 -8.95 2.42
C MET A 176 -2.23 -8.19 1.33
N LEU A 177 -1.71 -7.06 0.89
CA LEU A 177 -2.19 -6.33 -0.29
C LEU A 177 -1.12 -6.36 -1.39
N LEU A 178 -1.51 -6.79 -2.58
CA LEU A 178 -0.64 -6.87 -3.75
C LEU A 178 -1.05 -5.79 -4.75
N ASP A 179 -0.19 -4.80 -4.98
CA ASP A 179 -0.35 -3.83 -6.06
C ASP A 179 0.21 -4.43 -7.35
N LEU A 180 -0.67 -4.87 -8.22
CA LEU A 180 -0.29 -5.48 -9.51
C LEU A 180 -0.48 -4.53 -10.69
N THR A 181 -0.76 -3.25 -10.42
CA THR A 181 -0.85 -2.20 -11.44
C THR A 181 0.55 -1.73 -11.84
N MET A 182 1.30 -2.57 -12.55
CA MET A 182 2.72 -2.38 -12.86
C MET A 182 3.04 -1.11 -13.65
N THR A 183 2.04 -0.47 -14.24
CA THR A 183 2.22 0.77 -15.03
C THR A 183 2.08 2.05 -14.23
N ALA A 184 1.33 2.02 -13.14
CA ALA A 184 1.02 3.20 -12.34
C ALA A 184 0.44 2.81 -10.97
N GLY A 185 1.13 1.96 -10.23
CA GLY A 185 0.69 1.52 -8.91
C GLY A 185 0.54 2.69 -7.92
N GLN A 186 -0.50 2.65 -7.11
CA GLN A 186 -0.87 3.75 -6.22
C GLN A 186 -1.01 3.34 -4.75
N VAL A 187 -0.88 2.05 -4.45
CA VAL A 187 -1.10 1.53 -3.09
C VAL A 187 -0.20 2.19 -2.06
N ALA A 188 1.10 2.30 -2.34
CA ALA A 188 2.03 2.94 -1.41
C ALA A 188 1.65 4.41 -1.13
N MET A 189 1.29 5.17 -2.16
CA MET A 189 0.83 6.56 -2.02
C MET A 189 -0.48 6.63 -1.21
N MET A 190 -1.43 5.75 -1.49
CA MET A 190 -2.71 5.69 -0.75
C MET A 190 -2.54 5.32 0.73
N LEU A 191 -1.42 4.72 1.10
CA LEU A 191 -1.04 4.37 2.48
C LEU A 191 -0.09 5.38 3.11
N ASN A 192 0.24 6.49 2.42
CA ASN A 192 1.28 7.44 2.83
C ASN A 192 2.61 6.74 3.13
N MET A 193 2.96 5.75 2.32
CA MET A 193 4.18 4.97 2.47
C MET A 193 5.16 5.28 1.35
N THR A 194 6.42 5.39 1.69
CA THR A 194 7.48 5.55 0.71
C THR A 194 7.76 4.22 0.02
N LEU A 195 7.93 4.26 -1.29
CA LEU A 195 8.36 3.11 -2.08
C LEU A 195 9.83 2.79 -1.75
N ARG A 196 10.06 1.62 -1.14
CA ARG A 196 11.42 1.14 -0.83
C ARG A 196 11.80 -0.03 -1.71
N ARG A 197 10.92 -0.99 -1.80
CA ARG A 197 11.04 -2.21 -2.59
C ARG A 197 9.71 -2.48 -3.28
N THR A 198 9.77 -3.09 -4.43
CA THR A 198 8.63 -3.34 -5.31
C THR A 198 8.73 -4.71 -5.96
N TRP A 199 7.76 -5.08 -6.74
CA TRP A 199 7.82 -6.29 -7.58
C TRP A 199 9.04 -6.32 -8.52
N ALA A 200 9.58 -5.17 -8.91
CA ALA A 200 10.76 -5.09 -9.76
C ALA A 200 12.01 -5.72 -9.11
N ASP A 201 12.10 -5.67 -7.78
CA ASP A 201 13.26 -6.22 -7.06
C ASP A 201 13.38 -7.76 -7.16
N ILE A 202 12.29 -8.45 -7.50
CA ILE A 202 12.29 -9.89 -7.75
C ILE A 202 12.14 -10.26 -9.22
N ALA A 203 12.09 -9.28 -10.13
CA ALA A 203 11.88 -9.51 -11.56
C ALA A 203 12.98 -10.37 -12.18
N THR A 204 14.18 -10.34 -11.62
CA THR A 204 15.32 -11.15 -12.10
C THR A 204 15.43 -12.54 -11.48
N PHE A 205 14.58 -12.87 -10.49
CA PHE A 205 14.62 -14.16 -9.81
C PHE A 205 13.95 -15.24 -10.67
N GLY A 206 14.62 -16.38 -10.81
CA GLY A 206 13.97 -17.59 -11.33
C GLY A 206 13.00 -18.17 -10.30
N VAL A 207 12.05 -19.00 -10.77
CA VAL A 207 11.07 -19.66 -9.88
C VAL A 207 11.75 -20.47 -8.78
N GLY A 208 12.91 -21.08 -9.07
CA GLY A 208 13.67 -21.88 -8.11
C GLY A 208 14.45 -21.07 -7.06
N ASP A 209 14.65 -19.78 -7.31
CA ASP A 209 15.42 -18.88 -6.44
C ASP A 209 14.50 -18.06 -5.51
N LEU A 210 13.18 -18.13 -5.74
CA LEU A 210 12.19 -17.37 -4.97
C LEU A 210 11.79 -18.16 -3.73
N ASP A 211 12.06 -17.60 -2.57
CA ASP A 211 11.65 -18.09 -1.27
C ASP A 211 11.00 -16.98 -0.41
N MET A 212 10.52 -17.34 0.78
CA MET A 212 9.92 -16.35 1.68
C MET A 212 10.94 -15.31 2.18
N THR A 213 12.21 -15.61 2.23
CA THR A 213 13.27 -14.66 2.62
C THR A 213 13.38 -13.56 1.58
N SER A 214 13.46 -13.93 0.31
CA SER A 214 13.49 -13.01 -0.83
C SER A 214 12.22 -12.15 -0.89
N LEU A 215 11.04 -12.78 -0.75
CA LEU A 215 9.76 -12.06 -0.72
C LEU A 215 9.66 -11.12 0.48
N SER A 216 10.12 -11.52 1.66
CA SER A 216 10.09 -10.66 2.84
C SER A 216 10.88 -9.37 2.65
N SER A 217 11.89 -9.37 1.78
CA SER A 217 12.68 -8.17 1.48
C SER A 217 11.89 -7.09 0.75
N ILE A 218 10.81 -7.45 0.03
CA ILE A 218 9.97 -6.51 -0.72
C ILE A 218 8.62 -6.25 -0.04
N ILE A 219 8.31 -6.91 1.05
CA ILE A 219 7.10 -6.69 1.83
C ILE A 219 7.28 -5.46 2.72
N SER A 220 6.35 -4.54 2.63
CA SER A 220 6.26 -3.36 3.50
C SER A 220 5.10 -3.51 4.48
N GLY A 221 5.28 -3.01 5.73
CA GLY A 221 4.23 -2.99 6.75
C GLY A 221 3.68 -1.59 6.97
N HIS A 222 2.36 -1.48 7.07
CA HIS A 222 1.65 -0.25 7.44
C HIS A 222 1.21 -0.29 8.90
N GLU A 223 1.08 0.86 9.56
CA GLU A 223 0.69 0.97 10.99
C GLU A 223 -0.67 0.35 11.35
N SER A 224 -1.54 0.11 10.35
CA SER A 224 -2.79 -0.63 10.53
C SER A 224 -2.61 -2.15 10.71
N GLY A 225 -1.38 -2.66 10.65
CA GLY A 225 -1.09 -4.10 10.59
C GLY A 225 -1.21 -4.71 9.19
N LEU A 226 -1.51 -3.89 8.18
CA LEU A 226 -1.51 -4.32 6.78
C LEU A 226 -0.08 -4.50 6.29
N HIS A 227 0.20 -5.62 5.62
CA HIS A 227 1.41 -5.82 4.82
C HIS A 227 1.07 -5.61 3.33
N PHE A 228 2.01 -5.08 2.56
CA PHE A 228 1.80 -4.91 1.12
C PHE A 228 3.07 -5.06 0.30
N ILE A 229 2.91 -5.41 -0.97
CA ILE A 229 3.96 -5.33 -1.99
C ILE A 229 3.50 -4.30 -3.01
N ALA A 230 4.33 -3.28 -3.22
CA ALA A 230 4.03 -2.19 -4.12
C ALA A 230 4.40 -2.53 -5.57
N ALA A 231 3.67 -1.94 -6.51
CA ALA A 231 4.08 -1.88 -7.91
C ALA A 231 5.33 -0.97 -8.07
N PRO A 232 6.16 -1.18 -9.09
CA PRO A 232 7.31 -0.34 -9.37
C PRO A 232 6.90 1.08 -9.76
N THR A 233 7.82 2.03 -9.57
CA THR A 233 7.60 3.44 -9.92
C THR A 233 7.50 3.64 -11.44
N PHE A 234 8.34 2.94 -12.19
CA PHE A 234 8.38 3.05 -13.64
C PHE A 234 8.01 1.71 -14.30
N PRO A 235 7.15 1.75 -15.34
CA PRO A 235 6.70 0.52 -16.02
C PRO A 235 7.84 -0.37 -16.52
N ILE A 236 8.93 0.23 -16.99
CA ILE A 236 10.10 -0.47 -17.52
C ILE A 236 10.78 -1.38 -16.47
N GLU A 237 10.66 -1.03 -15.20
CA GLU A 237 11.25 -1.82 -14.11
C GLU A 237 10.55 -3.18 -13.93
N ALA A 238 9.31 -3.28 -14.39
CA ALA A 238 8.52 -4.52 -14.34
C ALA A 238 8.70 -5.44 -15.56
N GLU A 239 9.41 -5.00 -16.61
CA GLU A 239 9.52 -5.78 -17.87
C GLU A 239 10.12 -7.18 -17.68
N GLY A 240 10.95 -7.38 -16.65
CA GLY A 240 11.52 -8.68 -16.32
C GLY A 240 10.63 -9.59 -15.48
N LEU A 241 9.52 -9.08 -14.96
CA LEU A 241 8.65 -9.83 -14.04
C LEU A 241 7.78 -10.83 -14.80
N ARG A 242 8.06 -12.11 -14.61
CA ARG A 242 7.41 -13.21 -15.32
C ARG A 242 6.20 -13.73 -14.56
N GLY A 243 5.21 -14.23 -15.28
CA GLY A 243 4.01 -14.80 -14.69
C GLY A 243 4.28 -16.03 -13.80
N ASP A 244 5.25 -16.87 -14.18
CA ASP A 244 5.64 -18.02 -13.36
C ASP A 244 6.28 -17.59 -12.01
N THR A 245 7.06 -16.50 -12.01
CA THR A 245 7.60 -15.90 -10.79
C THR A 245 6.47 -15.34 -9.90
N LEU A 246 5.48 -14.66 -10.50
CA LEU A 246 4.30 -14.17 -9.78
C LEU A 246 3.47 -15.31 -9.18
N ALA A 247 3.22 -16.38 -9.95
CA ALA A 247 2.49 -17.55 -9.47
C ALA A 247 3.19 -18.21 -8.27
N ALA A 248 4.52 -18.34 -8.34
CA ALA A 248 5.32 -18.86 -7.23
C ALA A 248 5.24 -17.94 -6.00
N ALA A 249 5.34 -16.62 -6.19
CA ALA A 249 5.19 -15.63 -5.12
C ALA A 249 3.80 -15.72 -4.46
N PHE A 250 2.72 -15.80 -5.24
CA PHE A 250 1.36 -15.92 -4.70
C PHE A 250 1.18 -17.19 -3.88
N LYS A 251 1.76 -18.32 -4.31
CA LYS A 251 1.73 -19.57 -3.56
C LYS A 251 2.44 -19.42 -2.20
N LEU A 252 3.61 -18.80 -2.17
CA LEU A 252 4.35 -18.55 -0.92
C LEU A 252 3.56 -17.61 0.00
N ILE A 253 3.02 -16.52 -0.53
CA ILE A 253 2.21 -15.55 0.21
C ILE A 253 0.95 -16.21 0.79
N LYS A 254 0.22 -16.99 -0.02
CA LYS A 254 -0.98 -17.72 0.45
C LYS A 254 -0.69 -18.69 1.58
N GLY A 255 0.52 -19.19 1.69
CA GLY A 255 0.95 -20.07 2.80
C GLY A 255 1.24 -19.31 4.12
N GLN A 256 1.40 -17.98 4.07
CA GLN A 256 1.81 -17.17 5.23
C GLN A 256 0.71 -16.27 5.78
N TYR A 257 -0.27 -15.89 4.96
CA TYR A 257 -1.32 -14.94 5.33
C TYR A 257 -2.68 -15.63 5.41
N GLU A 258 -3.60 -15.06 6.18
CA GLU A 258 -5.00 -15.49 6.22
C GLU A 258 -5.83 -14.86 5.10
N TYR A 259 -5.49 -13.62 4.73
CA TYR A 259 -6.16 -12.85 3.68
C TYR A 259 -5.15 -12.20 2.75
N VAL A 260 -5.41 -12.32 1.45
CA VAL A 260 -4.65 -11.64 0.40
C VAL A 260 -5.64 -10.87 -0.47
N VAL A 261 -5.38 -9.59 -0.67
CA VAL A 261 -6.12 -8.75 -1.61
C VAL A 261 -5.18 -8.37 -2.75
N ALA A 262 -5.59 -8.54 -4.00
CA ALA A 262 -4.83 -8.14 -5.17
C ALA A 262 -5.56 -7.00 -5.88
N ASP A 263 -4.89 -5.84 -5.99
CA ASP A 263 -5.32 -4.71 -6.81
C ASP A 263 -4.80 -4.90 -8.23
N LEU A 264 -5.71 -5.12 -9.18
CA LEU A 264 -5.37 -5.51 -10.54
C LEU A 264 -5.37 -4.32 -11.51
N PRO A 265 -4.52 -4.37 -12.56
CA PRO A 265 -4.59 -3.44 -13.67
C PRO A 265 -5.94 -3.56 -14.42
N HIS A 266 -6.21 -2.59 -15.29
CA HIS A 266 -7.47 -2.51 -16.02
C HIS A 266 -7.44 -3.30 -17.34
N ASP A 267 -6.81 -4.47 -17.32
CA ASP A 267 -6.60 -5.33 -18.48
C ASP A 267 -6.54 -6.81 -18.08
N PHE A 268 -6.22 -7.67 -19.02
CA PHE A 268 -5.93 -9.09 -18.84
C PHE A 268 -4.46 -9.38 -19.14
N SER A 269 -3.55 -8.51 -18.69
CA SER A 269 -2.11 -8.75 -18.74
C SER A 269 -1.72 -9.97 -17.89
N GLU A 270 -0.50 -10.43 -18.07
CA GLU A 270 0.00 -11.62 -17.36
C GLU A 270 -0.12 -11.50 -15.83
N PRO A 271 0.24 -10.37 -15.18
CA PRO A 271 0.01 -10.19 -13.75
C PRO A 271 -1.46 -10.31 -13.34
N ALA A 272 -2.37 -9.74 -14.15
CA ALA A 272 -3.80 -9.82 -13.87
C ALA A 272 -4.31 -11.26 -13.97
N ILE A 273 -3.94 -12.00 -15.03
CA ILE A 273 -4.35 -13.40 -15.23
C ILE A 273 -3.84 -14.27 -14.08
N GLN A 274 -2.56 -14.18 -13.71
CA GLN A 274 -1.98 -14.96 -12.62
C GLN A 274 -2.72 -14.72 -11.29
N ALA A 275 -3.09 -13.47 -11.01
CA ALA A 275 -3.84 -13.16 -9.80
C ALA A 275 -5.30 -13.62 -9.88
N LEU A 276 -5.95 -13.51 -11.04
CA LEU A 276 -7.30 -14.03 -11.27
C LEU A 276 -7.36 -15.53 -11.13
N ASP A 277 -6.35 -16.26 -11.61
CA ASP A 277 -6.23 -17.72 -11.46
C ASP A 277 -6.10 -18.11 -9.98
N ALA A 278 -5.24 -17.42 -9.25
CA ALA A 278 -4.95 -17.68 -7.84
C ALA A 278 -6.07 -17.23 -6.87
N ALA A 279 -6.96 -16.31 -7.29
CA ALA A 279 -7.99 -15.75 -6.44
C ALA A 279 -9.12 -16.74 -6.15
N ASP A 280 -9.70 -16.68 -4.94
CA ASP A 280 -10.92 -17.37 -4.56
C ASP A 280 -12.17 -16.56 -4.91
N VAL A 281 -12.04 -15.23 -4.97
CA VAL A 281 -13.12 -14.30 -5.31
C VAL A 281 -12.58 -13.21 -6.21
N ILE A 282 -13.34 -12.84 -7.26
CA ILE A 282 -13.09 -11.73 -8.16
C ILE A 282 -14.15 -10.66 -7.89
N LEU A 283 -13.74 -9.53 -7.33
CA LEU A 283 -14.60 -8.36 -7.16
C LEU A 283 -14.54 -7.51 -8.43
N MET A 284 -15.61 -7.57 -9.23
CA MET A 284 -15.77 -6.72 -10.42
C MET A 284 -16.32 -5.37 -9.98
N VAL A 285 -15.52 -4.31 -10.08
CA VAL A 285 -15.93 -2.97 -9.66
C VAL A 285 -16.47 -2.21 -10.86
N ALA A 286 -17.70 -1.73 -10.74
CA ALA A 286 -18.40 -0.95 -11.75
C ALA A 286 -18.95 0.36 -11.19
N THR A 287 -18.92 1.41 -12.00
CA THR A 287 -19.67 2.64 -11.75
C THR A 287 -21.03 2.59 -12.47
N PRO A 288 -22.07 3.29 -11.97
CA PRO A 288 -23.41 3.22 -12.53
C PRO A 288 -23.55 4.06 -13.80
N ASP A 289 -22.72 3.79 -14.82
CA ASP A 289 -22.73 4.42 -16.14
C ASP A 289 -22.52 3.41 -17.28
N MET A 290 -22.95 3.78 -18.50
CA MET A 290 -22.92 2.88 -19.65
C MET A 290 -21.53 2.40 -20.04
N ALA A 291 -20.49 3.23 -19.88
CA ALA A 291 -19.14 2.84 -20.26
C ALA A 291 -18.59 1.77 -19.29
N SER A 292 -18.89 1.90 -17.99
CA SER A 292 -18.52 0.90 -17.00
C SER A 292 -19.31 -0.41 -17.21
N ILE A 293 -20.60 -0.34 -17.51
CA ILE A 293 -21.40 -1.54 -17.78
C ILE A 293 -20.89 -2.29 -19.02
N ARG A 294 -20.51 -1.56 -20.08
CA ARG A 294 -19.85 -2.17 -21.25
C ARG A 294 -18.54 -2.86 -20.87
N ALA A 295 -17.72 -2.23 -20.03
CA ALA A 295 -16.45 -2.82 -19.54
C ALA A 295 -16.70 -4.10 -18.74
N VAL A 296 -17.70 -4.10 -17.85
CA VAL A 296 -18.09 -5.30 -17.09
C VAL A 296 -18.60 -6.40 -18.00
N THR A 297 -19.41 -6.08 -19.02
CA THR A 297 -19.89 -7.08 -20.01
C THR A 297 -18.70 -7.74 -20.72
N ALA A 298 -17.70 -6.96 -21.15
CA ALA A 298 -16.50 -7.49 -21.77
C ALA A 298 -15.66 -8.34 -20.80
N ALA A 299 -15.59 -7.93 -19.52
CA ALA A 299 -14.91 -8.71 -18.48
C ALA A 299 -15.60 -10.06 -18.25
N LEU A 300 -16.94 -10.07 -18.14
CA LEU A 300 -17.72 -11.29 -17.96
C LEU A 300 -17.53 -12.29 -19.11
N ASP A 301 -17.57 -11.81 -20.35
CA ASP A 301 -17.29 -12.64 -21.54
C ASP A 301 -15.88 -13.23 -21.51
N THR A 302 -14.89 -12.44 -21.08
CA THR A 302 -13.51 -12.91 -20.94
C THR A 302 -13.37 -13.93 -19.81
N TYR A 303 -13.99 -13.70 -18.66
CA TYR A 303 -13.99 -14.65 -17.56
C TYR A 303 -14.64 -16.00 -17.95
N ASP A 304 -15.71 -15.97 -18.74
CA ASP A 304 -16.33 -17.17 -19.26
C ASP A 304 -15.39 -17.93 -20.20
N LYS A 305 -14.65 -17.24 -21.05
CA LYS A 305 -13.64 -17.84 -21.96
C LYS A 305 -12.44 -18.41 -21.20
N LEU A 306 -12.04 -17.77 -20.08
CA LEU A 306 -10.97 -18.24 -19.20
C LEU A 306 -11.45 -19.36 -18.24
N GLY A 307 -12.76 -19.70 -18.23
CA GLY A 307 -13.30 -20.79 -17.41
C GLY A 307 -13.48 -20.45 -15.95
N TYR A 308 -13.48 -19.16 -15.55
CA TYR A 308 -13.74 -18.80 -14.16
C TYR A 308 -15.22 -19.04 -13.82
N PRO A 309 -15.54 -19.75 -12.74
CA PRO A 309 -16.92 -20.06 -12.38
C PRO A 309 -17.67 -18.80 -11.91
N LYS A 310 -18.99 -18.79 -12.08
CA LYS A 310 -19.83 -17.63 -11.71
C LYS A 310 -19.78 -17.32 -10.22
N GLU A 311 -19.66 -18.35 -9.41
CA GLU A 311 -19.59 -18.28 -7.93
C GLU A 311 -18.33 -17.56 -7.45
N LYS A 312 -17.28 -17.55 -8.27
CA LYS A 312 -16.04 -16.83 -8.00
C LYS A 312 -16.17 -15.31 -8.21
N ARG A 313 -17.22 -14.84 -8.89
CA ARG A 313 -17.39 -13.46 -9.34
C ARG A 313 -18.40 -12.72 -8.48
N ALA A 314 -18.06 -11.52 -8.04
CA ALA A 314 -18.94 -10.67 -7.25
C ALA A 314 -18.96 -9.25 -7.87
N LEU A 315 -20.13 -8.73 -8.19
CA LEU A 315 -20.30 -7.38 -8.73
C LEU A 315 -20.39 -6.36 -7.59
N ILE A 316 -19.56 -5.33 -7.65
CA ILE A 316 -19.58 -4.19 -6.74
C ILE A 316 -19.96 -2.95 -7.55
N LEU A 317 -21.05 -2.32 -7.17
CA LEU A 317 -21.46 -1.03 -7.75
C LEU A 317 -20.90 0.10 -6.87
N ASN A 318 -20.03 0.92 -7.44
CA ASN A 318 -19.42 2.06 -6.76
C ASN A 318 -19.97 3.37 -7.35
N ALA A 319 -20.75 4.13 -6.57
CA ALA A 319 -21.26 5.42 -6.99
C ALA A 319 -20.15 6.48 -6.92
N THR A 320 -19.66 6.93 -8.06
CA THR A 320 -18.62 7.96 -8.17
C THR A 320 -19.16 9.36 -8.44
N PHE A 321 -20.50 9.52 -8.50
CA PHE A 321 -21.18 10.81 -8.70
C PHE A 321 -22.52 10.85 -7.93
N PRO A 322 -23.00 12.05 -7.53
CA PRO A 322 -24.04 12.18 -6.50
C PRO A 322 -25.46 11.84 -6.96
N HIS A 323 -25.89 12.14 -8.18
CA HIS A 323 -27.34 12.15 -8.50
C HIS A 323 -27.74 11.60 -9.87
N SER A 324 -26.82 11.14 -10.68
CA SER A 324 -27.13 10.67 -12.02
C SER A 324 -26.39 9.40 -12.33
N GLY A 325 -27.08 8.31 -12.33
CA GLY A 325 -26.50 7.02 -12.68
C GLY A 325 -27.59 6.05 -13.12
N LEU A 326 -27.16 4.96 -13.70
CA LEU A 326 -28.07 3.86 -14.01
C LEU A 326 -28.61 3.26 -12.71
N ILE A 327 -29.90 2.97 -12.70
CA ILE A 327 -30.54 2.32 -11.55
C ILE A 327 -30.00 0.90 -11.41
N LYS A 328 -29.72 0.48 -10.19
CA LYS A 328 -29.18 -0.85 -9.85
C LYS A 328 -29.89 -1.98 -10.57
N ASP A 329 -31.22 -2.05 -10.50
CA ASP A 329 -32.02 -3.12 -11.11
C ASP A 329 -31.85 -3.21 -12.62
N LYS A 330 -31.68 -2.05 -13.31
CA LYS A 330 -31.39 -2.02 -14.75
C LYS A 330 -30.00 -2.55 -15.06
N ILE A 331 -29.00 -2.24 -14.21
CA ILE A 331 -27.65 -2.75 -14.33
C ILE A 331 -27.65 -4.26 -14.16
N GLU A 332 -28.24 -4.76 -13.09
CA GLU A 332 -28.36 -6.19 -12.79
C GLU A 332 -29.05 -6.95 -13.92
N SER A 333 -30.17 -6.42 -14.42
CA SER A 333 -30.88 -7.01 -15.56
C SER A 333 -30.04 -7.04 -16.82
N ALA A 334 -29.28 -5.96 -17.12
CA ALA A 334 -28.45 -5.89 -18.31
C ALA A 334 -27.24 -6.81 -18.26
N LEU A 335 -26.66 -7.01 -17.08
CA LEU A 335 -25.49 -7.86 -16.87
C LEU A 335 -25.84 -9.33 -16.57
N GLY A 336 -27.08 -9.60 -16.16
CA GLY A 336 -27.48 -10.94 -15.66
C GLY A 336 -26.77 -11.33 -14.36
N VAL A 337 -26.28 -10.35 -13.59
CA VAL A 337 -25.53 -10.54 -12.35
C VAL A 337 -26.07 -9.61 -11.27
N THR A 338 -26.33 -10.14 -10.09
CA THR A 338 -26.75 -9.37 -8.92
C THR A 338 -25.56 -8.68 -8.26
N ALA A 339 -25.73 -7.43 -7.89
CA ALA A 339 -24.69 -6.70 -7.15
C ALA A 339 -24.56 -7.22 -5.72
N THR A 340 -23.36 -7.65 -5.37
CA THR A 340 -23.02 -8.14 -4.04
C THR A 340 -22.98 -7.01 -3.02
N ALA A 341 -22.51 -5.83 -3.43
CA ALA A 341 -22.50 -4.63 -2.60
C ALA A 341 -22.66 -3.37 -3.46
N VAL A 342 -23.19 -2.33 -2.83
CA VAL A 342 -23.28 -0.98 -3.41
C VAL A 342 -22.53 -0.04 -2.47
N ILE A 343 -21.50 0.62 -3.00
CA ILE A 343 -20.75 1.68 -2.29
C ILE A 343 -21.41 3.00 -2.66
N PRO A 344 -22.00 3.73 -1.69
CA PRO A 344 -22.67 4.99 -1.98
C PRO A 344 -21.65 6.08 -2.35
N TYR A 345 -22.12 7.10 -3.06
CA TYR A 345 -21.31 8.30 -3.26
C TYR A 345 -21.04 8.97 -1.91
N VAL A 346 -19.78 9.17 -1.60
CA VAL A 346 -19.32 9.75 -0.32
C VAL A 346 -18.42 10.92 -0.66
N GLN A 347 -19.03 11.95 -1.18
CA GLN A 347 -18.38 13.22 -1.54
C GLN A 347 -16.84 13.18 -1.32
N ASP A 348 -16.13 14.07 -0.91
CA ASP A 348 -14.66 14.18 -0.93
C ASP A 348 -13.88 13.16 -0.04
N VAL A 349 -14.57 12.25 0.69
CA VAL A 349 -13.90 11.35 1.65
C VAL A 349 -12.79 10.50 1.01
N PHE A 350 -13.06 9.92 -0.17
CA PHE A 350 -12.04 9.11 -0.86
C PHE A 350 -11.00 9.96 -1.58
N VAL A 351 -11.38 11.14 -2.07
CA VAL A 351 -10.43 12.09 -2.69
C VAL A 351 -9.45 12.60 -1.65
N ASP A 352 -9.95 13.03 -0.48
CA ASP A 352 -9.11 13.42 0.65
C ASP A 352 -8.21 12.27 1.10
N ALA A 353 -8.76 11.06 1.21
CA ALA A 353 -8.01 9.88 1.63
C ALA A 353 -6.84 9.57 0.69
N ILE A 354 -7.06 9.66 -0.63
CA ILE A 354 -6.01 9.45 -1.64
C ILE A 354 -4.96 10.55 -1.54
N ASN A 355 -5.38 11.82 -1.47
CA ASN A 355 -4.46 12.95 -1.45
C ASN A 355 -3.59 13.02 -0.19
N LEU A 356 -4.12 12.53 0.94
CA LEU A 356 -3.43 12.52 2.23
C LEU A 356 -2.79 11.17 2.56
N GLY A 357 -3.04 10.13 1.75
CA GLY A 357 -2.61 8.76 2.06
C GLY A 357 -3.24 8.23 3.35
N GLN A 358 -4.50 8.57 3.62
CA GLN A 358 -5.23 8.25 4.85
C GLN A 358 -6.52 7.46 4.56
N PRO A 359 -6.44 6.14 4.35
CA PRO A 359 -7.60 5.30 4.09
C PRO A 359 -8.65 5.42 5.19
N PRO A 360 -9.95 5.66 4.84
CA PRO A 360 -11.00 5.90 5.83
C PRO A 360 -11.23 4.70 6.76
N ALA A 361 -11.04 3.47 6.31
CA ALA A 361 -11.16 2.28 7.16
C ALA A 361 -10.22 2.31 8.38
N TYR A 362 -9.10 3.01 8.30
CA TYR A 362 -8.16 3.13 9.41
C TYR A 362 -8.22 4.49 10.11
N TYR A 363 -8.12 5.59 9.34
CA TYR A 363 -7.99 6.94 9.92
C TYR A 363 -9.33 7.58 10.34
N LYS A 364 -10.45 7.11 9.77
CA LYS A 364 -11.80 7.65 10.05
C LYS A 364 -12.80 6.50 10.32
N PRO A 365 -12.56 5.64 11.34
CA PRO A 365 -13.33 4.42 11.57
C PRO A 365 -14.80 4.66 11.94
N ASP A 366 -15.13 5.86 12.40
CA ASP A 366 -16.49 6.22 12.82
C ASP A 366 -17.38 6.73 11.67
N LEU A 367 -16.82 6.95 10.48
CA LEU A 367 -17.61 7.34 9.32
C LEU A 367 -18.53 6.19 8.87
N PRO A 368 -19.76 6.50 8.40
CA PRO A 368 -20.67 5.47 7.86
C PRO A 368 -20.06 4.62 6.76
N ILE A 369 -19.24 5.22 5.89
CA ILE A 369 -18.55 4.50 4.82
C ILE A 369 -17.51 3.51 5.37
N SER A 370 -16.77 3.89 6.40
CA SER A 370 -15.81 2.98 7.07
C SER A 370 -16.52 1.80 7.70
N GLY A 371 -17.69 2.06 8.31
CA GLY A 371 -18.55 1.01 8.81
C GLY A 371 -19.04 0.04 7.73
N LEU A 372 -19.37 0.54 6.54
CA LEU A 372 -19.77 -0.28 5.39
C LEU A 372 -18.58 -1.12 4.89
N LEU A 373 -17.38 -0.55 4.81
CA LEU A 373 -16.16 -1.25 4.41
C LEU A 373 -15.76 -2.34 5.40
N ASP A 374 -15.87 -2.08 6.72
CA ASP A 374 -15.67 -3.08 7.76
C ASP A 374 -16.69 -4.23 7.64
N ASP A 375 -17.99 -3.92 7.45
CA ASP A 375 -19.05 -4.92 7.26
C ASP A 375 -18.79 -5.75 5.99
N PHE A 376 -18.28 -5.12 4.93
CA PHE A 376 -17.92 -5.79 3.69
C PHE A 376 -16.69 -6.71 3.88
N ALA A 377 -15.69 -6.27 4.65
CA ALA A 377 -14.55 -7.12 5.00
C ALA A 377 -15.00 -8.37 5.80
N LEU A 378 -15.92 -8.20 6.76
CA LEU A 378 -16.51 -9.37 7.45
C LEU A 378 -17.26 -10.28 6.47
N TYR A 379 -18.06 -9.72 5.56
CA TYR A 379 -18.80 -10.49 4.56
C TYR A 379 -17.85 -11.31 3.67
N MET A 380 -16.72 -10.75 3.27
CA MET A 380 -15.70 -11.39 2.45
C MET A 380 -14.78 -12.34 3.24
N SER A 381 -14.85 -12.33 4.57
CA SER A 381 -14.01 -13.20 5.41
C SER A 381 -14.31 -14.70 5.22
N LYS A 382 -13.36 -15.55 5.60
CA LYS A 382 -13.51 -17.02 5.61
C LYS A 382 -14.72 -17.42 6.44
N ASP A 383 -15.41 -18.48 6.04
CA ASP A 383 -16.60 -18.95 6.75
C ASP A 383 -16.30 -19.40 8.20
N ALA A 384 -15.12 -19.92 8.44
CA ALA A 384 -14.67 -20.25 9.78
C ALA A 384 -14.64 -19.00 10.70
N HIS A 385 -14.13 -17.88 10.19
CA HIS A 385 -14.07 -16.62 10.93
C HIS A 385 -15.45 -16.00 11.14
N LYS A 386 -16.37 -16.13 10.18
CA LYS A 386 -17.75 -15.62 10.32
C LYS A 386 -18.57 -16.40 11.35
N LYS A 387 -18.26 -17.68 11.55
CA LYS A 387 -19.00 -18.59 12.45
C LYS A 387 -18.53 -18.54 13.89
N SER A 388 -17.32 -18.06 14.16
CA SER A 388 -16.72 -18.05 15.49
C SER A 388 -16.46 -16.63 15.97
N LYS A 389 -16.72 -16.38 17.25
CA LYS A 389 -16.29 -15.14 17.89
C LYS A 389 -14.80 -15.28 18.22
N PRO A 390 -13.94 -14.30 17.86
CA PRO A 390 -12.55 -14.33 18.29
C PRO A 390 -12.42 -14.31 19.81
N ASP A 391 -11.43 -14.99 20.36
CA ASP A 391 -11.15 -14.98 21.82
C ASP A 391 -10.87 -13.57 22.32
N ASN A 392 -10.10 -12.80 21.55
CA ASN A 392 -9.78 -11.40 21.82
C ASN A 392 -10.28 -10.51 20.66
N PRO A 393 -11.58 -10.14 20.64
CA PRO A 393 -12.14 -9.37 19.56
C PRO A 393 -11.55 -7.95 19.50
N THR A 394 -11.21 -7.50 18.29
CA THR A 394 -10.75 -6.14 18.03
C THR A 394 -11.90 -5.15 18.20
N ASP A 395 -11.58 -3.85 18.26
CA ASP A 395 -12.64 -2.83 18.31
C ASP A 395 -13.40 -2.73 16.98
N ALA A 396 -12.71 -2.96 15.84
CA ALA A 396 -13.38 -3.08 14.55
C ALA A 396 -14.36 -4.24 14.53
N TRP A 397 -13.95 -5.43 15.01
CA TRP A 397 -14.85 -6.58 15.12
C TRP A 397 -16.05 -6.28 16.02
N LYS A 398 -15.86 -5.63 17.18
CA LYS A 398 -16.96 -5.26 18.09
C LYS A 398 -17.95 -4.32 17.41
N ARG A 399 -17.46 -3.30 16.67
CA ARG A 399 -18.33 -2.38 15.90
C ARG A 399 -19.16 -3.13 14.85
N VAL A 400 -18.51 -4.00 14.04
CA VAL A 400 -19.18 -4.81 13.01
C VAL A 400 -20.22 -5.75 13.64
N TYR A 401 -19.84 -6.45 14.70
CA TYR A 401 -20.74 -7.39 15.37
C TYR A 401 -21.97 -6.70 15.98
N LYS A 402 -21.81 -5.49 16.55
CA LYS A 402 -22.90 -4.67 17.03
C LYS A 402 -23.88 -4.33 15.89
N ARG A 403 -23.40 -3.83 14.75
CA ARG A 403 -24.23 -3.54 13.57
C ARG A 403 -24.94 -4.80 13.03
N TYR A 404 -24.24 -5.91 13.01
CA TYR A 404 -24.82 -7.19 12.59
C TYR A 404 -25.97 -7.64 13.50
N GLN A 405 -25.84 -7.47 14.81
CA GLN A 405 -26.91 -7.79 15.77
C GLN A 405 -28.11 -6.85 15.62
N GLU A 406 -27.89 -5.55 15.40
CA GLU A 406 -28.94 -4.55 15.19
C GLU A 406 -29.76 -4.84 13.91
N ARG A 407 -29.13 -5.38 12.86
CA ARG A 407 -29.82 -5.75 11.61
C ARG A 407 -30.63 -7.05 11.72
N LYS A 408 -30.37 -7.89 12.70
CA LYS A 408 -31.11 -9.13 12.95
C LYS A 408 -32.36 -8.92 13.82
N ARG A 409 -32.47 -7.79 14.45
CA ARG A 409 -33.65 -7.36 15.24
C ARG A 409 -34.66 -6.64 14.35
#